data_f72b447f15963ac68e54522e403c79c0
#
_entry.id   f72b447f15963ac68e54522e403c79c0
#
_cell.length_a   1.000
_cell.length_b   1.000
_cell.length_c   1.000
_cell.angle_alpha   90.00
_cell.angle_beta   90.00
_cell.angle_gamma   90.00
#
_symmetry.space_group_name_H-M   'P 1'
#
loop_
_entity.id
_entity.type
_entity.pdbx_description
1 polymer ?
#
loop_
_entity_poly.entity_id
_entity_poly.type
_entity_poly.pdbx_seq_one_letter_code
_entity_poly.pdbx_strand_id
1 'polypeptide(L)'
;MKKVGLIGYGSIGREIMASAKRQEIPNAKIIAVFDKQSQVIDSVYNEYGDVDLFSDFDEFYNSQTYASLDIIIECASKDAVREFGGKIIESKKDLIILSVGAFSDKEYLTKLQYLSTLNSARILIPTGAIAGLDSIRSVRKYLDSLTITTTKHPKSLVGAPFFKSSKINLHNINSETVLFEGNASTAIDLFPANVNVAVALALAGVGLENTRVKIIADPMTSVNKHEIIAKGSFGQIHIIVQNIPSPTNPKTSYLASLSAIECLRSLCNENFRIGT
;
A
#
# COMPACT_ATOMS: atom_id res chain seq x y z
N MET A 1 -6.71 11.32 21.85
CA MET A 1 -6.68 9.98 21.23
C MET A 1 -7.37 10.09 19.89
N LYS A 2 -6.70 9.74 18.77
CA LYS A 2 -7.23 9.81 17.42
C LYS A 2 -8.22 8.67 17.16
N LYS A 3 -9.35 9.00 16.55
CA LYS A 3 -10.36 8.04 16.14
C LYS A 3 -10.10 7.60 14.71
N VAL A 4 -10.00 6.31 14.47
CA VAL A 4 -9.57 5.72 13.19
C VAL A 4 -10.66 4.84 12.60
N GLY A 5 -10.91 4.98 11.30
CA GLY A 5 -11.74 4.09 10.50
C GLY A 5 -10.89 3.25 9.56
N LEU A 6 -11.26 1.98 9.35
CA LEU A 6 -10.66 1.11 8.35
C LEU A 6 -11.61 0.94 7.15
N ILE A 7 -11.06 1.03 5.95
CA ILE A 7 -11.70 0.62 4.70
C ILE A 7 -10.97 -0.63 4.20
N GLY A 8 -11.64 -1.77 4.28
CA GLY A 8 -11.10 -3.09 4.00
C GLY A 8 -10.62 -3.82 5.25
N TYR A 9 -11.07 -5.06 5.39
CA TYR A 9 -10.68 -5.95 6.49
C TYR A 9 -10.07 -7.26 5.98
N GLY A 10 -9.22 -7.12 4.97
CA GLY A 10 -8.35 -8.20 4.49
C GLY A 10 -7.17 -8.46 5.43
N SER A 11 -6.10 -9.06 4.90
CA SER A 11 -4.88 -9.39 5.68
C SER A 11 -4.28 -8.19 6.40
N ILE A 12 -4.21 -7.03 5.75
CA ILE A 12 -3.61 -5.81 6.33
C ILE A 12 -4.55 -5.21 7.39
N GLY A 13 -5.85 -5.09 7.09
CA GLY A 13 -6.83 -4.55 8.04
C GLY A 13 -6.90 -5.36 9.33
N ARG A 14 -6.85 -6.70 9.22
CA ARG A 14 -6.79 -7.62 10.37
C ARG A 14 -5.56 -7.37 11.24
N GLU A 15 -4.38 -7.21 10.63
CA GLU A 15 -3.14 -6.97 11.39
C GLU A 15 -3.14 -5.61 12.08
N ILE A 16 -3.66 -4.55 11.42
CA ILE A 16 -3.81 -3.23 12.02
C ILE A 16 -4.76 -3.30 13.22
N MET A 17 -5.89 -3.97 13.09
CA MET A 17 -6.86 -4.15 14.18
C MET A 17 -6.24 -4.95 15.33
N ALA A 18 -5.56 -6.06 15.05
CA ALA A 18 -4.88 -6.87 16.06
C ALA A 18 -3.82 -6.07 16.81
N SER A 19 -3.03 -5.25 16.10
CA SER A 19 -2.02 -4.37 16.69
C SER A 19 -2.66 -3.30 17.58
N ALA A 20 -3.80 -2.73 17.18
CA ALA A 20 -4.54 -1.78 18.01
C ALA A 20 -5.06 -2.45 19.30
N LYS A 21 -5.57 -3.68 19.20
CA LYS A 21 -6.02 -4.47 20.37
C LYS A 21 -4.87 -4.78 21.32
N ARG A 22 -3.68 -5.06 20.80
CA ARG A 22 -2.46 -5.24 21.61
C ARG A 22 -1.90 -3.93 22.19
N GLN A 23 -2.58 -2.80 21.96
CA GLN A 23 -2.16 -1.47 22.40
C GLN A 23 -0.79 -1.03 21.84
N GLU A 24 -0.41 -1.54 20.68
CA GLU A 24 0.84 -1.22 20.00
C GLU A 24 0.79 0.12 19.25
N ILE A 25 -0.40 0.72 19.15
CA ILE A 25 -0.64 2.02 18.48
C ILE A 25 -1.13 3.02 19.53
N PRO A 26 -0.23 3.67 20.26
CA PRO A 26 -0.61 4.64 21.27
C PRO A 26 -1.33 5.83 20.65
N ASN A 27 -2.26 6.43 21.40
CA ASN A 27 -3.04 7.60 20.99
C ASN A 27 -3.97 7.39 19.79
N ALA A 28 -4.24 6.13 19.41
CA ALA A 28 -5.23 5.79 18.37
C ALA A 28 -6.25 4.76 18.89
N LYS A 29 -7.50 4.88 18.46
CA LYS A 29 -8.54 3.88 18.65
C LYS A 29 -9.23 3.64 17.32
N ILE A 30 -9.28 2.38 16.86
CA ILE A 30 -10.10 1.98 15.71
C ILE A 30 -11.52 1.85 16.21
N ILE A 31 -12.45 2.62 15.64
CA ILE A 31 -13.85 2.67 16.07
C ILE A 31 -14.83 2.30 14.96
N ALA A 32 -14.37 2.17 13.71
CA ALA A 32 -15.20 1.79 12.59
C ALA A 32 -14.44 0.91 11.59
N VAL A 33 -15.15 -0.06 11.02
CA VAL A 33 -14.68 -0.87 9.88
C VAL A 33 -15.73 -0.87 8.78
N PHE A 34 -15.33 -0.56 7.57
CA PHE A 34 -16.14 -0.75 6.37
C PHE A 34 -15.48 -1.81 5.48
N ASP A 35 -16.26 -2.81 5.08
CA ASP A 35 -15.89 -3.80 4.05
C ASP A 35 -17.13 -4.19 3.23
N LYS A 36 -17.00 -4.20 1.90
CA LYS A 36 -18.11 -4.57 0.99
C LYS A 36 -18.61 -6.01 1.18
N GLN A 37 -17.83 -6.88 1.82
CA GLN A 37 -18.18 -8.28 2.05
C GLN A 37 -18.82 -8.45 3.44
N SER A 38 -20.13 -8.68 3.49
CA SER A 38 -20.87 -8.89 4.74
C SER A 38 -20.28 -10.00 5.61
N GLN A 39 -19.84 -11.10 5.01
CA GLN A 39 -19.19 -12.21 5.72
C GLN A 39 -17.91 -11.78 6.48
N VAL A 40 -17.19 -10.80 5.94
CA VAL A 40 -16.03 -10.20 6.61
C VAL A 40 -16.47 -9.40 7.82
N ILE A 41 -17.55 -8.63 7.69
CA ILE A 41 -18.14 -7.83 8.76
C ILE A 41 -18.58 -8.73 9.93
N ASP A 42 -19.25 -9.85 9.65
CA ASP A 42 -19.67 -10.82 10.68
C ASP A 42 -18.45 -11.35 11.47
N SER A 43 -17.31 -11.56 10.81
CA SER A 43 -16.10 -12.00 11.48
C SER A 43 -15.52 -10.93 12.43
N VAL A 44 -15.62 -9.65 12.07
CA VAL A 44 -15.20 -8.53 12.94
C VAL A 44 -16.09 -8.42 14.15
N TYR A 45 -17.40 -8.53 13.96
CA TYR A 45 -18.38 -8.44 15.06
C TYR A 45 -18.11 -9.47 16.16
N ASN A 46 -17.84 -10.70 15.77
CA ASN A 46 -17.54 -11.78 16.71
C ASN A 46 -16.22 -11.58 17.48
N GLU A 47 -15.29 -10.84 16.91
CA GLU A 47 -13.94 -10.66 17.48
C GLU A 47 -13.77 -9.33 18.24
N TYR A 48 -14.51 -8.26 17.82
CA TYR A 48 -14.35 -6.89 18.29
C TYR A 48 -15.70 -6.19 18.48
N GLY A 49 -16.36 -6.44 19.61
CA GLY A 49 -17.74 -6.01 19.87
C GLY A 49 -17.95 -4.50 20.09
N ASP A 50 -16.87 -3.69 20.16
CA ASP A 50 -16.91 -2.25 20.43
C ASP A 50 -16.55 -1.39 19.20
N VAL A 51 -16.67 -1.95 18.00
CA VAL A 51 -16.35 -1.30 16.72
C VAL A 51 -17.60 -1.25 15.87
N ASP A 52 -17.94 -0.10 15.32
CA ASP A 52 -19.06 0.05 14.40
C ASP A 52 -18.71 -0.54 13.03
N LEU A 53 -19.63 -1.31 12.47
CA LEU A 53 -19.41 -2.14 11.29
C LEU A 53 -20.36 -1.73 10.17
N PHE A 54 -19.80 -1.60 8.96
CA PHE A 54 -20.55 -1.18 7.78
C PHE A 54 -20.21 -2.04 6.58
N SER A 55 -21.23 -2.42 5.80
CA SER A 55 -21.08 -3.09 4.50
C SER A 55 -21.47 -2.20 3.31
N ASP A 56 -22.10 -1.07 3.57
CA ASP A 56 -22.40 0.00 2.62
C ASP A 56 -21.61 1.26 2.92
N PHE A 57 -21.03 1.87 1.87
CA PHE A 57 -20.19 3.05 2.06
C PHE A 57 -21.00 4.31 2.37
N ASP A 58 -22.18 4.47 1.79
CA ASP A 58 -23.00 5.65 2.05
C ASP A 58 -23.58 5.61 3.48
N GLU A 59 -23.92 4.43 4.00
CA GLU A 59 -24.25 4.26 5.42
C GLU A 59 -23.06 4.60 6.31
N PHE A 60 -21.86 4.11 6.00
CA PHE A 60 -20.63 4.46 6.70
C PHE A 60 -20.38 5.95 6.69
N TYR A 61 -20.37 6.56 5.50
CA TYR A 61 -20.05 7.98 5.28
C TYR A 61 -21.01 8.92 6.00
N ASN A 62 -22.31 8.58 6.05
CA ASN A 62 -23.33 9.38 6.69
C ASN A 62 -23.52 9.10 8.19
N SER A 63 -22.76 8.16 8.77
CA SER A 63 -22.86 7.80 10.17
C SER A 63 -22.27 8.86 11.11
N GLN A 64 -22.77 8.92 12.35
CA GLN A 64 -22.14 9.75 13.39
C GLN A 64 -20.72 9.29 13.73
N THR A 65 -20.47 7.99 13.61
CA THR A 65 -19.13 7.41 13.81
C THR A 65 -18.15 7.96 12.80
N TYR A 66 -18.51 7.95 11.50
CA TYR A 66 -17.67 8.56 10.46
C TYR A 66 -17.42 10.04 10.72
N ALA A 67 -18.45 10.80 11.08
CA ALA A 67 -18.31 12.23 11.39
C ALA A 67 -17.25 12.48 12.49
N SER A 68 -17.13 11.55 13.44
CA SER A 68 -16.19 11.64 14.56
C SER A 68 -14.77 11.17 14.24
N LEU A 69 -14.50 10.55 13.09
CA LEU A 69 -13.19 10.04 12.71
C LEU A 69 -12.19 11.19 12.45
N ASP A 70 -10.94 10.97 12.80
CA ASP A 70 -9.80 11.82 12.47
C ASP A 70 -9.04 11.28 11.25
N ILE A 71 -8.89 9.96 11.17
CA ILE A 71 -8.02 9.26 10.23
C ILE A 71 -8.80 8.10 9.60
N ILE A 72 -8.60 7.90 8.30
CA ILE A 72 -9.07 6.72 7.60
C ILE A 72 -7.87 5.98 7.00
N ILE A 73 -7.85 4.65 7.14
CA ILE A 73 -6.86 3.79 6.51
C ILE A 73 -7.56 2.97 5.43
N GLU A 74 -7.14 3.14 4.19
CA GLU A 74 -7.57 2.33 3.07
C GLU A 74 -6.60 1.16 2.87
N CYS A 75 -7.09 -0.06 3.01
CA CYS A 75 -6.37 -1.31 2.79
C CYS A 75 -7.21 -2.36 2.03
N ALA A 76 -8.10 -1.91 1.17
CA ALA A 76 -9.02 -2.71 0.38
C ALA A 76 -8.55 -2.92 -1.07
N SER A 77 -8.66 -1.87 -1.90
CA SER A 77 -8.33 -1.96 -3.33
C SER A 77 -8.10 -0.59 -3.97
N LYS A 78 -7.41 -0.59 -5.13
CA LYS A 78 -7.26 0.63 -5.94
C LYS A 78 -8.60 1.27 -6.33
N ASP A 79 -9.64 0.45 -6.52
CA ASP A 79 -10.96 0.92 -6.89
C ASP A 79 -11.64 1.61 -5.70
N ALA A 80 -11.45 1.11 -4.47
CA ALA A 80 -11.90 1.79 -3.26
C ALA A 80 -11.25 3.17 -3.08
N VAL A 81 -9.94 3.29 -3.37
CA VAL A 81 -9.26 4.59 -3.37
C VAL A 81 -9.89 5.55 -4.37
N ARG A 82 -10.13 5.08 -5.61
CA ARG A 82 -10.72 5.92 -6.66
C ARG A 82 -12.15 6.34 -6.36
N GLU A 83 -12.93 5.44 -5.79
CA GLU A 83 -14.34 5.66 -5.47
C GLU A 83 -14.51 6.57 -4.25
N PHE A 84 -13.74 6.36 -3.19
CA PHE A 84 -13.97 6.97 -1.88
C PHE A 84 -12.94 8.04 -1.50
N GLY A 85 -11.73 7.99 -2.05
CA GLY A 85 -10.62 8.84 -1.61
C GLY A 85 -10.93 10.33 -1.69
N GLY A 86 -11.61 10.79 -2.75
CA GLY A 86 -12.03 12.17 -2.89
C GLY A 86 -13.00 12.60 -1.78
N LYS A 87 -14.08 11.84 -1.56
CA LYS A 87 -15.07 12.08 -0.51
C LYS A 87 -14.44 12.15 0.89
N ILE A 88 -13.48 11.26 1.15
CA ILE A 88 -12.78 11.22 2.44
C ILE A 88 -11.96 12.50 2.67
N ILE A 89 -11.19 12.92 1.69
CA ILE A 89 -10.38 14.13 1.76
C ILE A 89 -11.25 15.39 1.88
N GLU A 90 -12.36 15.47 1.13
CA GLU A 90 -13.32 16.55 1.22
C GLU A 90 -13.98 16.66 2.60
N SER A 91 -14.12 15.53 3.31
CA SER A 91 -14.58 15.50 4.70
C SER A 91 -13.50 15.86 5.75
N LYS A 92 -12.33 16.35 5.30
CA LYS A 92 -11.20 16.83 6.11
C LYS A 92 -10.58 15.75 7.02
N LYS A 93 -10.59 14.50 6.57
CA LYS A 93 -9.97 13.40 7.30
C LYS A 93 -8.64 13.04 6.67
N ASP A 94 -7.64 12.77 7.51
CA ASP A 94 -6.37 12.23 7.03
C ASP A 94 -6.57 10.83 6.45
N LEU A 95 -5.93 10.54 5.32
CA LEU A 95 -6.09 9.29 4.59
C LEU A 95 -4.76 8.58 4.41
N ILE A 96 -4.62 7.40 5.02
CA ILE A 96 -3.51 6.49 4.78
C ILE A 96 -3.93 5.52 3.67
N ILE A 97 -3.15 5.43 2.59
CA ILE A 97 -3.47 4.65 1.40
C ILE A 97 -2.43 3.55 1.20
N LEU A 98 -2.89 2.29 1.17
CA LEU A 98 -2.06 1.15 0.87
C LEU A 98 -2.24 0.64 -0.57
N SER A 99 -3.39 0.88 -1.17
CA SER A 99 -3.68 0.49 -2.55
C SER A 99 -3.16 1.54 -3.54
N VAL A 100 -1.85 1.78 -3.47
CA VAL A 100 -1.14 2.86 -4.18
C VAL A 100 -1.25 2.74 -5.71
N GLY A 101 -1.57 1.54 -6.22
CA GLY A 101 -1.88 1.31 -7.63
C GLY A 101 -2.99 2.20 -8.20
N ALA A 102 -3.83 2.82 -7.36
CA ALA A 102 -4.81 3.83 -7.78
C ALA A 102 -4.15 5.03 -8.46
N PHE A 103 -2.91 5.35 -8.09
CA PHE A 103 -2.15 6.49 -8.60
C PHE A 103 -1.41 6.22 -9.92
N SER A 104 -1.70 5.10 -10.58
CA SER A 104 -1.38 4.92 -12.00
C SER A 104 -2.09 5.95 -12.88
N ASP A 105 -3.25 6.41 -12.44
CA ASP A 105 -3.99 7.51 -13.03
C ASP A 105 -3.44 8.85 -12.52
N LYS A 106 -2.75 9.54 -13.40
CA LYS A 106 -2.08 10.81 -13.10
C LYS A 106 -3.06 11.95 -12.83
N GLU A 107 -4.20 11.93 -13.51
CA GLU A 107 -5.25 12.93 -13.34
C GLU A 107 -5.90 12.76 -11.97
N TYR A 108 -6.20 11.52 -11.59
CA TYR A 108 -6.73 11.20 -10.29
C TYR A 108 -5.76 11.60 -9.15
N LEU A 109 -4.47 11.29 -9.29
CA LEU A 109 -3.46 11.69 -8.32
C LEU A 109 -3.44 13.22 -8.15
N THR A 110 -3.40 13.96 -9.26
CA THR A 110 -3.37 15.43 -9.25
C THR A 110 -4.64 16.00 -8.59
N LYS A 111 -5.80 15.46 -8.93
CA LYS A 111 -7.08 15.82 -8.31
C LYS A 111 -7.06 15.60 -6.80
N LEU A 112 -6.59 14.42 -6.36
CA LEU A 112 -6.57 14.08 -4.94
C LEU A 112 -5.59 14.96 -4.15
N GLN A 113 -4.43 15.28 -4.72
CA GLN A 113 -3.46 16.22 -4.14
C GLN A 113 -4.04 17.64 -4.01
N TYR A 114 -4.77 18.11 -5.03
CA TYR A 114 -5.46 19.39 -4.98
C TYR A 114 -6.52 19.43 -3.86
N LEU A 115 -7.36 18.39 -3.78
CA LEU A 115 -8.36 18.27 -2.72
C LEU A 115 -7.73 18.23 -1.33
N SER A 116 -6.60 17.53 -1.19
CA SER A 116 -5.82 17.45 0.07
C SER A 116 -5.37 18.85 0.51
N THR A 117 -4.83 19.65 -0.40
CA THR A 117 -4.41 21.01 -0.12
C THR A 117 -5.60 21.90 0.25
N LEU A 118 -6.69 21.84 -0.51
CA LEU A 118 -7.90 22.64 -0.30
C LEU A 118 -8.56 22.38 1.06
N ASN A 119 -8.59 21.12 1.49
CA ASN A 119 -9.26 20.69 2.71
C ASN A 119 -8.32 20.58 3.93
N SER A 120 -7.02 20.84 3.77
CA SER A 120 -6.00 20.67 4.80
C SER A 120 -5.98 19.23 5.39
N ALA A 121 -6.32 18.24 4.57
CA ALA A 121 -6.31 16.82 4.92
C ALA A 121 -5.06 16.16 4.33
N ARG A 122 -4.36 15.34 5.11
CA ARG A 122 -3.11 14.71 4.67
C ARG A 122 -3.39 13.39 3.94
N ILE A 123 -2.62 13.16 2.88
CA ILE A 123 -2.55 11.85 2.22
C ILE A 123 -1.20 11.24 2.58
N LEU A 124 -1.22 10.06 3.17
CA LEU A 124 -0.03 9.34 3.58
C LEU A 124 0.06 8.01 2.83
N ILE A 125 1.24 7.73 2.31
CA ILE A 125 1.55 6.47 1.64
C ILE A 125 2.65 5.80 2.46
N PRO A 126 2.34 4.69 3.18
CA PRO A 126 3.36 3.91 3.89
C PRO A 126 4.39 3.34 2.91
N THR A 127 5.57 2.97 3.43
CA THR A 127 6.61 2.33 2.60
C THR A 127 6.17 1.01 2.01
N GLY A 128 5.15 0.37 2.58
CA GLY A 128 4.67 -0.93 2.13
C GLY A 128 5.71 -2.02 2.39
N ALA A 129 5.96 -2.82 1.37
CA ALA A 129 6.91 -3.93 1.44
C ALA A 129 8.35 -3.55 1.06
N ILE A 130 8.68 -2.25 0.97
CA ILE A 130 10.02 -1.75 0.67
C ILE A 130 10.51 -0.80 1.76
N ALA A 131 11.74 -0.31 1.64
CA ALA A 131 12.34 0.65 2.56
C ALA A 131 12.96 1.82 1.80
N GLY A 132 13.32 2.91 2.51
CA GLY A 132 14.12 4.01 1.99
C GLY A 132 13.38 5.00 1.10
N LEU A 133 12.03 5.06 1.14
CA LEU A 133 11.27 6.04 0.36
C LEU A 133 11.63 7.49 0.75
N ASP A 134 11.94 7.74 2.01
CA ASP A 134 12.42 9.02 2.52
C ASP A 134 13.77 9.41 1.90
N SER A 135 14.72 8.46 1.86
CA SER A 135 16.03 8.66 1.23
C SER A 135 15.90 8.94 -0.26
N ILE A 136 15.04 8.19 -0.98
CA ILE A 136 14.77 8.42 -2.40
C ILE A 136 14.14 9.80 -2.64
N ARG A 137 13.18 10.20 -1.81
CA ARG A 137 12.54 11.53 -1.89
C ARG A 137 13.55 12.66 -1.68
N SER A 138 14.48 12.49 -0.76
CA SER A 138 15.49 13.52 -0.48
C SER A 138 16.43 13.77 -1.66
N VAL A 139 16.74 12.73 -2.43
CA VAL A 139 17.65 12.81 -3.58
C VAL A 139 16.96 12.93 -4.95
N ARG A 140 15.62 12.99 -4.99
CA ARG A 140 14.82 12.87 -6.24
C ARG A 140 15.25 13.80 -7.38
N LYS A 141 15.76 15.00 -7.06
CA LYS A 141 16.22 15.98 -8.05
C LYS A 141 17.59 15.65 -8.64
N TYR A 142 18.31 14.72 -8.04
CA TYR A 142 19.67 14.31 -8.37
C TYR A 142 19.73 12.89 -8.95
N LEU A 143 18.54 12.26 -9.18
CA LEU A 143 18.44 10.92 -9.72
C LEU A 143 18.63 10.92 -11.24
N ASP A 144 19.57 10.11 -11.70
CA ASP A 144 19.75 9.77 -13.13
C ASP A 144 19.00 8.47 -13.46
N SER A 145 18.95 7.53 -12.50
CA SER A 145 18.23 6.26 -12.68
C SER A 145 17.65 5.74 -11.37
N LEU A 146 16.48 5.10 -11.48
CA LEU A 146 15.78 4.45 -10.38
C LEU A 146 15.20 3.12 -10.88
N THR A 147 15.63 2.02 -10.25
CA THR A 147 15.23 0.66 -10.63
C THR A 147 14.73 -0.09 -9.41
N ILE A 148 13.66 -0.85 -9.58
CA ILE A 148 13.22 -1.86 -8.62
C ILE A 148 13.14 -3.23 -9.30
N THR A 149 13.83 -4.22 -8.72
CA THR A 149 13.70 -5.62 -9.08
C THR A 149 12.87 -6.34 -8.02
N THR A 150 11.79 -6.97 -8.43
CA THR A 150 10.93 -7.77 -7.55
C THR A 150 11.05 -9.24 -7.92
N THR A 151 11.53 -10.06 -6.98
CA THR A 151 11.63 -11.52 -7.13
C THR A 151 10.60 -12.18 -6.22
N LYS A 152 9.79 -13.07 -6.80
CA LYS A 152 8.74 -13.81 -6.09
C LYS A 152 8.66 -15.26 -6.55
N HIS A 153 8.13 -16.11 -5.67
CA HIS A 153 7.78 -17.47 -6.05
C HIS A 153 6.66 -17.45 -7.13
N PRO A 154 6.71 -18.30 -8.17
CA PRO A 154 5.70 -18.33 -9.24
C PRO A 154 4.26 -18.38 -8.74
N LYS A 155 3.97 -19.11 -7.66
CA LYS A 155 2.63 -19.19 -7.04
C LYS A 155 2.05 -17.83 -6.64
N SER A 156 2.90 -16.87 -6.28
CA SER A 156 2.47 -15.52 -5.88
C SER A 156 2.13 -14.63 -7.09
N LEU A 157 2.44 -15.07 -8.31
CA LEU A 157 2.21 -14.34 -9.57
C LEU A 157 1.01 -14.88 -10.35
N VAL A 158 0.38 -15.95 -9.86
CA VAL A 158 -0.79 -16.57 -10.49
C VAL A 158 -1.92 -15.55 -10.62
N GLY A 159 -2.51 -15.49 -11.81
CA GLY A 159 -3.64 -14.60 -12.13
C GLY A 159 -3.22 -13.21 -12.62
N ALA A 160 -1.93 -12.92 -12.76
CA ALA A 160 -1.48 -11.66 -13.35
C ALA A 160 -1.90 -11.57 -14.83
N PRO A 161 -2.42 -10.40 -15.28
CA PRO A 161 -2.81 -10.18 -16.68
C PRO A 161 -1.70 -10.51 -17.70
N PHE A 162 -0.45 -10.33 -17.30
CA PHE A 162 0.73 -10.70 -18.11
C PHE A 162 0.60 -12.09 -18.73
N PHE A 163 0.11 -13.08 -17.99
CA PHE A 163 0.03 -14.47 -18.49
C PHE A 163 -1.10 -14.72 -19.49
N LYS A 164 -2.03 -13.75 -19.69
CA LYS A 164 -3.05 -13.84 -20.73
C LYS A 164 -2.49 -13.63 -22.13
N SER A 165 -1.42 -12.84 -22.25
CA SER A 165 -0.76 -12.49 -23.51
C SER A 165 0.63 -13.12 -23.67
N SER A 166 1.21 -13.62 -22.59
CA SER A 166 2.54 -14.25 -22.58
C SER A 166 2.45 -15.73 -22.93
N LYS A 167 3.49 -16.23 -23.64
CA LYS A 167 3.70 -17.67 -23.88
C LYS A 167 4.31 -18.41 -22.68
N ILE A 168 4.67 -17.68 -21.61
CA ILE A 168 5.30 -18.24 -20.42
C ILE A 168 4.24 -18.96 -19.57
N ASN A 169 4.48 -20.23 -19.27
CA ASN A 169 3.67 -20.99 -18.34
C ASN A 169 4.37 -21.05 -16.97
N LEU A 170 3.72 -20.48 -15.95
CA LEU A 170 4.25 -20.45 -14.58
C LEU A 170 4.62 -21.83 -14.01
N HIS A 171 3.90 -22.88 -14.42
CA HIS A 171 4.14 -24.25 -13.96
C HIS A 171 5.45 -24.85 -14.50
N ASN A 172 5.98 -24.30 -15.59
CA ASN A 172 7.19 -24.77 -16.26
C ASN A 172 8.45 -23.99 -15.84
N ILE A 173 8.31 -23.03 -14.90
CA ILE A 173 9.44 -22.26 -14.39
C ILE A 173 10.19 -23.09 -13.34
N ASN A 174 11.38 -23.58 -13.69
CA ASN A 174 12.23 -24.43 -12.85
C ASN A 174 13.48 -23.72 -12.33
N SER A 175 13.73 -22.48 -12.76
CA SER A 175 14.85 -21.63 -12.35
C SER A 175 14.44 -20.17 -12.38
N GLU A 176 15.29 -19.31 -11.82
CA GLU A 176 15.07 -17.86 -11.87
C GLU A 176 14.80 -17.39 -13.30
N THR A 177 13.65 -16.78 -13.52
CA THR A 177 13.18 -16.39 -14.85
C THR A 177 12.69 -14.94 -14.83
N VAL A 178 13.23 -14.08 -15.68
CA VAL A 178 12.74 -12.71 -15.88
C VAL A 178 11.43 -12.77 -16.67
N LEU A 179 10.36 -12.29 -16.06
CA LEU A 179 9.04 -12.22 -16.68
C LEU A 179 8.82 -10.90 -17.39
N PHE A 180 9.30 -9.81 -16.78
CA PHE A 180 9.08 -8.46 -17.28
C PHE A 180 10.26 -7.57 -16.96
N GLU A 181 10.59 -6.69 -17.91
CA GLU A 181 11.50 -5.57 -17.73
C GLU A 181 10.97 -4.37 -18.52
N GLY A 182 10.69 -3.26 -17.84
CA GLY A 182 10.10 -2.07 -18.45
C GLY A 182 9.97 -0.93 -17.44
N ASN A 183 9.06 -0.01 -17.70
CA ASN A 183 8.75 1.07 -16.75
C ASN A 183 7.61 0.68 -15.80
N ALA A 184 7.45 1.48 -14.71
CA ALA A 184 6.42 1.22 -13.72
C ALA A 184 5.01 1.37 -14.28
N SER A 185 4.78 2.28 -15.23
CA SER A 185 3.49 2.47 -15.90
C SER A 185 3.01 1.17 -16.56
N THR A 186 3.85 0.56 -17.39
CA THR A 186 3.53 -0.73 -18.04
C THR A 186 3.40 -1.87 -17.04
N ALA A 187 4.24 -1.90 -15.99
CA ALA A 187 4.19 -2.96 -14.98
C ALA A 187 2.85 -3.01 -14.24
N ILE A 188 2.18 -1.88 -14.02
CA ILE A 188 0.89 -1.78 -13.33
C ILE A 188 -0.21 -2.54 -14.06
N ASP A 189 -0.24 -2.46 -15.38
CA ASP A 189 -1.25 -3.12 -16.19
C ASP A 189 -1.05 -4.64 -16.25
N LEU A 190 0.20 -5.05 -16.25
CA LEU A 190 0.57 -6.46 -16.38
C LEU A 190 0.56 -7.23 -15.05
N PHE A 191 0.86 -6.55 -13.93
CA PHE A 191 0.99 -7.17 -12.60
C PHE A 191 0.31 -6.36 -11.49
N PRO A 192 -0.96 -5.96 -11.60
CA PRO A 192 -1.61 -4.99 -10.70
C PRO A 192 -1.56 -5.37 -9.22
N ALA A 193 -1.58 -6.66 -8.88
CA ALA A 193 -1.49 -7.14 -7.50
C ALA A 193 -0.06 -7.13 -6.92
N ASN A 194 0.96 -6.81 -7.74
CA ASN A 194 2.37 -6.95 -7.34
C ASN A 194 3.18 -5.66 -7.46
N VAL A 195 2.56 -4.56 -7.88
CA VAL A 195 3.28 -3.33 -8.25
C VAL A 195 3.09 -2.14 -7.31
N ASN A 196 2.33 -2.28 -6.21
CA ASN A 196 2.15 -1.19 -5.25
C ASN A 196 3.50 -0.60 -4.81
N VAL A 197 4.50 -1.45 -4.58
CA VAL A 197 5.87 -1.02 -4.21
C VAL A 197 6.55 -0.21 -5.32
N ALA A 198 6.34 -0.58 -6.59
CA ALA A 198 6.91 0.14 -7.73
C ALA A 198 6.24 1.51 -7.91
N VAL A 199 4.93 1.59 -7.68
CA VAL A 199 4.19 2.86 -7.69
C VAL A 199 4.65 3.76 -6.55
N ALA A 200 4.74 3.24 -5.32
CA ALA A 200 5.22 4.01 -4.17
C ALA A 200 6.65 4.55 -4.41
N LEU A 201 7.54 3.71 -4.95
CA LEU A 201 8.89 4.13 -5.30
C LEU A 201 8.91 5.20 -6.41
N ALA A 202 8.10 5.02 -7.45
CA ALA A 202 7.99 5.98 -8.55
C ALA A 202 7.48 7.34 -8.08
N LEU A 203 6.49 7.36 -7.18
CA LEU A 203 5.97 8.60 -6.58
C LEU A 203 7.00 9.30 -5.69
N ALA A 204 7.84 8.53 -5.01
CA ALA A 204 8.93 9.07 -4.20
C ALA A 204 10.09 9.61 -5.05
N GLY A 205 10.32 9.05 -6.23
CA GLY A 205 11.47 9.30 -7.09
C GLY A 205 11.15 10.11 -8.36
N VAL A 206 11.27 9.45 -9.52
CA VAL A 206 11.29 10.06 -10.86
C VAL A 206 9.99 9.88 -11.66
N GLY A 207 8.94 9.40 -11.02
CA GLY A 207 7.65 9.12 -11.66
C GLY A 207 7.58 7.77 -12.37
N LEU A 208 6.36 7.39 -12.78
CA LEU A 208 6.05 6.06 -13.31
C LEU A 208 6.79 5.72 -14.60
N GLU A 209 6.94 6.69 -15.51
CA GLU A 209 7.56 6.48 -16.81
C GLU A 209 9.08 6.28 -16.72
N ASN A 210 9.72 6.91 -15.73
CA ASN A 210 11.18 6.91 -15.57
C ASN A 210 11.68 5.89 -14.54
N THR A 211 10.77 5.26 -13.77
CA THR A 211 11.14 4.20 -12.83
C THR A 211 11.15 2.85 -13.55
N ARG A 212 12.31 2.21 -13.57
CA ARG A 212 12.50 0.88 -14.16
C ARG A 212 12.01 -0.21 -13.21
N VAL A 213 11.28 -1.17 -13.74
CA VAL A 213 10.73 -2.32 -13.00
C VAL A 213 11.17 -3.61 -13.66
N LYS A 214 11.72 -4.52 -12.87
CA LYS A 214 12.02 -5.88 -13.29
C LYS A 214 11.28 -6.85 -12.39
N ILE A 215 10.56 -7.81 -12.98
CA ILE A 215 9.82 -8.85 -12.25
C ILE A 215 10.39 -10.20 -12.59
N ILE A 216 10.78 -10.92 -11.56
CA ILE A 216 11.44 -12.23 -11.64
C ILE A 216 10.57 -13.25 -10.91
N ALA A 217 10.34 -14.38 -11.56
CA ALA A 217 9.82 -15.58 -10.92
C ALA A 217 10.98 -16.51 -10.54
N ASP A 218 11.08 -16.86 -9.26
CA ASP A 218 12.10 -17.80 -8.77
C ASP A 218 11.41 -18.89 -7.94
N PRO A 219 11.37 -20.15 -8.42
CA PRO A 219 10.75 -21.26 -7.71
C PRO A 219 11.50 -21.68 -6.43
N MET A 220 12.75 -21.25 -6.27
CA MET A 220 13.57 -21.57 -5.10
C MET A 220 13.43 -20.55 -3.97
N THR A 221 12.81 -19.40 -4.23
CA THR A 221 12.64 -18.37 -3.20
C THR A 221 11.48 -18.70 -2.26
N SER A 222 11.71 -18.53 -0.95
CA SER A 222 10.69 -18.59 0.10
C SER A 222 10.22 -17.20 0.54
N VAL A 223 10.81 -16.12 -0.02
CA VAL A 223 10.56 -14.73 0.39
C VAL A 223 10.14 -13.87 -0.80
N ASN A 224 9.46 -12.76 -0.53
CA ASN A 224 9.28 -11.69 -1.50
C ASN A 224 10.49 -10.76 -1.41
N LYS A 225 11.38 -10.79 -2.40
CA LYS A 225 12.56 -9.91 -2.45
C LYS A 225 12.27 -8.67 -3.30
N HIS A 226 12.63 -7.51 -2.78
CA HIS A 226 12.65 -6.25 -3.51
C HIS A 226 14.03 -5.65 -3.42
N GLU A 227 14.62 -5.34 -4.56
CA GLU A 227 15.94 -4.73 -4.69
C GLU A 227 15.80 -3.40 -5.41
N ILE A 228 16.20 -2.30 -4.75
CA ILE A 228 16.10 -0.94 -5.25
C ILE A 228 17.51 -0.43 -5.49
N ILE A 229 17.76 0.09 -6.68
CA ILE A 229 18.99 0.77 -7.02
C ILE A 229 18.64 2.16 -7.55
N ALA A 230 19.17 3.18 -6.87
CA ALA A 230 19.06 4.58 -7.26
C ALA A 230 20.45 5.16 -7.46
N LYS A 231 20.69 5.78 -8.61
CA LYS A 231 21.99 6.39 -8.96
C LYS A 231 21.77 7.81 -9.47
N GLY A 232 22.74 8.66 -9.20
CA GLY A 232 22.72 10.04 -9.66
C GLY A 232 23.91 10.84 -9.15
N SER A 233 23.89 12.13 -9.33
CA SER A 233 24.99 13.01 -8.91
C SER A 233 25.22 13.04 -7.40
N PHE A 234 24.26 12.58 -6.59
CA PHE A 234 24.38 12.40 -5.13
C PHE A 234 25.19 11.15 -4.73
N GLY A 235 25.44 10.23 -5.67
CA GLY A 235 26.03 8.91 -5.41
C GLY A 235 25.09 7.75 -5.75
N GLN A 236 25.05 6.72 -4.89
CA GLN A 236 24.21 5.53 -5.08
C GLN A 236 23.55 5.11 -3.78
N ILE A 237 22.27 4.74 -3.89
CA ILE A 237 21.53 4.03 -2.85
C ILE A 237 21.23 2.63 -3.38
N HIS A 238 21.55 1.60 -2.58
CA HIS A 238 21.21 0.20 -2.87
C HIS A 238 20.51 -0.40 -1.65
N ILE A 239 19.26 -0.84 -1.83
CA ILE A 239 18.41 -1.36 -0.77
C ILE A 239 17.92 -2.73 -1.18
N ILE A 240 18.07 -3.71 -0.31
CA ILE A 240 17.51 -5.05 -0.48
C ILE A 240 16.58 -5.33 0.70
N VAL A 241 15.34 -5.67 0.39
CA VAL A 241 14.34 -6.09 1.37
C VAL A 241 13.88 -7.50 1.04
N GLN A 242 13.99 -8.40 2.00
CA GLN A 242 13.53 -9.79 1.90
C GLN A 242 12.38 -10.00 2.87
N ASN A 243 11.17 -10.07 2.36
CA ASN A 243 9.96 -10.11 3.16
C ASN A 243 9.45 -11.53 3.32
N ILE A 244 9.13 -11.89 4.54
CA ILE A 244 8.30 -13.07 4.82
C ILE A 244 6.88 -12.77 4.32
N PRO A 245 6.23 -13.70 3.60
CA PRO A 245 4.83 -13.58 3.25
C PRO A 245 3.96 -13.41 4.51
N SER A 246 2.87 -12.64 4.39
CA SER A 246 1.91 -12.51 5.47
C SER A 246 1.35 -13.87 5.86
N PRO A 247 1.21 -14.19 7.15
CA PRO A 247 0.65 -15.48 7.61
C PRO A 247 -0.76 -15.75 7.06
N THR A 248 -1.54 -14.69 6.83
CA THR A 248 -2.94 -14.80 6.37
C THR A 248 -3.09 -14.65 4.86
N ASN A 249 -2.07 -14.13 4.14
CA ASN A 249 -2.10 -13.97 2.68
C ASN A 249 -0.69 -14.02 2.08
N PRO A 250 -0.26 -15.15 1.52
CA PRO A 250 1.09 -15.30 0.94
C PRO A 250 1.41 -14.35 -0.22
N LYS A 251 0.40 -13.73 -0.85
CA LYS A 251 0.60 -12.73 -1.92
C LYS A 251 1.05 -11.38 -1.37
N THR A 252 0.84 -11.13 -0.08
CA THR A 252 1.17 -9.87 0.62
C THR A 252 2.40 -10.08 1.50
N SER A 253 3.32 -9.13 1.48
CA SER A 253 4.47 -9.11 2.40
C SER A 253 4.03 -8.63 3.79
N TYR A 254 4.49 -9.28 4.86
CA TYR A 254 4.12 -8.90 6.23
C TYR A 254 4.56 -7.47 6.58
N LEU A 255 5.73 -7.04 6.06
CA LEU A 255 6.22 -5.67 6.23
C LEU A 255 5.22 -4.60 5.76
N ALA A 256 4.36 -4.90 4.78
CA ALA A 256 3.36 -3.94 4.33
C ALA A 256 2.35 -3.58 5.44
N SER A 257 1.91 -4.56 6.23
CA SER A 257 1.05 -4.32 7.40
C SER A 257 1.79 -3.54 8.48
N LEU A 258 3.03 -3.93 8.78
CA LEU A 258 3.86 -3.26 9.79
C LEU A 258 4.16 -1.81 9.42
N SER A 259 4.40 -1.52 8.14
CA SER A 259 4.62 -0.14 7.69
C SER A 259 3.36 0.73 7.80
N ALA A 260 2.17 0.16 7.61
CA ALA A 260 0.91 0.87 7.81
C ALA A 260 0.67 1.18 9.30
N ILE A 261 0.97 0.22 10.18
CA ILE A 261 0.91 0.40 11.63
C ILE A 261 1.86 1.51 12.08
N GLU A 262 3.10 1.51 11.58
CA GLU A 262 4.09 2.54 11.91
C GLU A 262 3.69 3.92 11.36
N CYS A 263 3.12 3.97 10.15
CA CYS A 263 2.59 5.21 9.58
C CYS A 263 1.48 5.80 10.48
N LEU A 264 0.54 4.97 10.95
CA LEU A 264 -0.50 5.39 11.87
C LEU A 264 0.09 5.83 13.22
N ARG A 265 1.06 5.06 13.76
CA ARG A 265 1.75 5.39 15.01
C ARG A 265 2.44 6.74 14.93
N SER A 266 3.18 6.99 13.85
CA SER A 266 3.87 8.26 13.61
C SER A 266 2.90 9.43 13.46
N LEU A 267 1.73 9.20 12.83
CA LEU A 267 0.69 10.21 12.68
C LEU A 267 0.02 10.60 14.02
N CYS A 268 -0.07 9.64 14.95
CA CYS A 268 -0.66 9.84 16.26
C CYS A 268 0.34 10.34 17.32
N ASN A 269 1.64 10.32 17.02
CA ASN A 269 2.71 10.77 17.92
C ASN A 269 3.50 11.91 17.28
N GLU A 270 2.95 13.12 17.36
CA GLU A 270 3.49 14.30 16.65
C GLU A 270 4.79 14.86 17.27
N ASN A 271 5.12 14.47 18.51
CA ASN A 271 6.21 15.11 19.27
C ASN A 271 7.60 14.54 18.99
N PHE A 272 7.70 13.36 18.39
CA PHE A 272 8.98 12.72 18.10
C PHE A 272 8.88 11.88 16.82
N ARG A 273 9.72 12.18 15.84
CA ARG A 273 9.78 11.48 14.56
C ARG A 273 11.19 11.02 14.26
N ILE A 274 11.32 9.86 13.64
CA ILE A 274 12.56 9.33 13.07
C ILE A 274 12.30 9.14 11.56
N GLY A 275 13.18 9.68 10.76
CA GLY A 275 12.98 9.78 9.30
C GLY A 275 12.16 11.04 8.93
N THR A 276 11.76 11.12 7.67
CA THR A 276 11.07 12.30 7.10
C THR A 276 9.60 12.05 6.87
#